data_f3780141e6ddace0e8c8d7b12640d26b
#
_entry.id   f3780141e6ddace0e8c8d7b12640d26b
#
_cell.length_a   1.000
_cell.length_b   1.000
_cell.length_c   1.000
_cell.angle_alpha   90.00
_cell.angle_beta   90.00
_cell.angle_gamma   90.00
#
_symmetry.space_group_name_H-M   'P 1'
#
loop_
_entity.id
_entity.type
_entity.pdbx_description
1 polymer ?
#
loop_
_entity_poly.entity_id
_entity_poly.type
_entity_poly.pdbx_seq_one_letter_code
_entity_poly.pdbx_strand_id
1 'polypeptide(L)'
;EKKQENIAMIIGEINNNNIERLKEYGINSLFLCSIGTTNVYSPDSYRDTILKIIKQTNPEIILFSGTSLGKDLAPRIAANKEYSIATDCTSISVKSEELEVKRPIYAGKIIETVILKINNPIVISLKINSFDINKQSQNEPNITKVENEIKENHTNQVPILKEIIFPEKKTLDVSEASIIVSGGRGMKDPKNFNII
;
A
#
# COMPACT_ATOMS: atom_id res chain seq x y z
N GLU A 1 21.07 -20.01 4.41
CA GLU A 1 20.34 -18.74 4.41
C GLU A 1 19.49 -18.66 3.15
N LYS A 2 18.17 -18.63 3.29
CA LYS A 2 17.28 -18.31 2.16
C LYS A 2 17.58 -16.89 1.71
N LYS A 3 17.99 -16.71 0.47
CA LYS A 3 18.20 -15.40 -0.12
C LYS A 3 16.84 -14.71 -0.14
N GLN A 4 16.64 -13.68 0.70
CA GLN A 4 15.41 -12.88 0.69
C GLN A 4 15.34 -12.12 -0.63
N GLU A 5 14.26 -12.30 -1.36
CA GLU A 5 13.99 -11.59 -2.61
C GLU A 5 12.94 -10.49 -2.34
N ASN A 6 13.32 -9.25 -2.60
CA ASN A 6 12.43 -8.11 -2.48
C ASN A 6 11.73 -7.87 -3.82
N ILE A 7 10.42 -8.09 -3.85
CA ILE A 7 9.60 -7.96 -5.04
C ILE A 7 8.72 -6.71 -4.90
N ALA A 8 8.75 -5.85 -5.89
CA ALA A 8 7.81 -4.74 -6.01
C ALA A 8 6.78 -5.02 -7.12
N MET A 9 5.56 -4.53 -6.91
CA MET A 9 4.50 -4.58 -7.89
C MET A 9 3.87 -3.21 -8.04
N ILE A 10 3.69 -2.77 -9.27
CA ILE A 10 3.01 -1.52 -9.61
C ILE A 10 1.89 -1.83 -10.58
N ILE A 11 0.70 -1.33 -10.27
CA ILE A 11 -0.46 -1.44 -11.13
C ILE A 11 -0.78 -0.05 -11.69
N GLY A 12 -0.74 0.08 -13.01
CA GLY A 12 -0.92 1.34 -13.72
C GLY A 12 0.35 1.81 -14.41
N GLU A 13 0.33 3.05 -14.87
CA GLU A 13 1.47 3.65 -15.56
C GLU A 13 2.53 4.18 -14.58
N ILE A 14 3.79 3.93 -14.90
CA ILE A 14 4.93 4.48 -14.17
C ILE A 14 5.91 5.12 -15.17
N ASN A 15 6.44 6.27 -14.82
CA ASN A 15 7.49 6.89 -15.62
C ASN A 15 8.88 6.31 -15.31
N ASN A 16 9.80 6.40 -16.25
CA ASN A 16 11.16 5.87 -16.13
C ASN A 16 11.92 6.44 -14.92
N ASN A 17 11.72 7.72 -14.59
CA ASN A 17 12.38 8.34 -13.43
C ASN A 17 11.98 7.66 -12.10
N ASN A 18 10.75 7.22 -11.98
CA ASN A 18 10.30 6.50 -10.79
C ASN A 18 10.86 5.07 -10.75
N ILE A 19 11.03 4.42 -11.89
CA ILE A 19 11.70 3.13 -11.98
C ILE A 19 13.15 3.25 -11.52
N GLU A 20 13.87 4.26 -12.01
CA GLU A 20 15.27 4.51 -11.60
C GLU A 20 15.38 4.74 -10.07
N ARG A 21 14.45 5.50 -9.49
CA ARG A 21 14.43 5.71 -8.04
C ARG A 21 14.23 4.40 -7.26
N LEU A 22 13.42 3.46 -7.76
CA LEU A 22 13.20 2.17 -7.10
C LEU A 22 14.46 1.32 -7.00
N LYS A 23 15.41 1.47 -7.92
CA LYS A 23 16.69 0.76 -7.90
C LYS A 23 17.52 1.04 -6.63
N GLU A 24 17.34 2.22 -6.03
CA GLU A 24 18.06 2.63 -4.83
C GLU A 24 17.58 1.94 -3.54
N TYR A 25 16.48 1.17 -3.61
CA TYR A 25 15.82 0.58 -2.43
C TYR A 25 15.92 -0.95 -2.35
N GLY A 26 16.87 -1.54 -3.07
CA GLY A 26 17.17 -2.97 -2.94
C GLY A 26 16.10 -3.91 -3.49
N ILE A 27 15.34 -3.48 -4.49
CA ILE A 27 14.34 -4.30 -5.18
C ILE A 27 15.07 -5.26 -6.12
N ASN A 28 14.72 -6.56 -6.07
CA ASN A 28 15.27 -7.61 -6.93
C ASN A 28 14.40 -7.81 -8.19
N SER A 29 13.08 -7.79 -8.03
CA SER A 29 12.13 -8.00 -9.11
C SER A 29 11.03 -6.94 -9.08
N LEU A 30 10.66 -6.41 -10.25
CA LEU A 30 9.62 -5.41 -10.42
C LEU A 30 8.57 -5.88 -11.42
N PHE A 31 7.34 -6.08 -10.96
CA PHE A 31 6.20 -6.38 -11.82
C PHE A 31 5.45 -5.10 -12.18
N LEU A 32 5.43 -4.78 -13.47
CA LEU A 32 4.63 -3.67 -14.03
C LEU A 32 3.36 -4.24 -14.63
N CYS A 33 2.23 -4.00 -13.96
CA CYS A 33 0.96 -4.56 -14.33
C CYS A 33 0.07 -3.49 -14.98
N SER A 34 -0.39 -3.73 -16.21
CA SER A 34 -1.43 -2.93 -16.84
C SER A 34 -2.80 -3.59 -16.66
N ILE A 35 -3.82 -2.80 -16.41
CA ILE A 35 -5.22 -3.23 -16.31
C ILE A 35 -6.01 -2.51 -17.38
N GLY A 36 -6.08 -3.10 -18.59
CA GLY A 36 -6.86 -2.57 -19.71
C GLY A 36 -6.50 -1.13 -20.10
N THR A 37 -7.43 -0.47 -20.79
CA THR A 37 -7.24 0.91 -21.32
C THR A 37 -7.67 2.01 -20.35
N THR A 38 -8.28 1.65 -19.22
CA THR A 38 -8.78 2.62 -18.23
C THR A 38 -7.89 2.62 -17.01
N ASN A 39 -7.22 3.75 -16.73
CA ASN A 39 -6.45 3.98 -15.50
C ASN A 39 -7.34 4.14 -14.25
N VAL A 40 -8.49 3.46 -14.25
CA VAL A 40 -9.49 3.56 -13.19
C VAL A 40 -9.33 2.42 -12.22
N TYR A 41 -9.35 2.75 -10.92
CA TYR A 41 -9.33 1.75 -9.87
C TYR A 41 -10.58 0.87 -9.92
N SER A 42 -10.38 -0.42 -10.16
CA SER A 42 -11.39 -1.47 -10.04
C SER A 42 -10.90 -2.46 -8.97
N PRO A 43 -11.59 -2.56 -7.82
CA PRO A 43 -11.17 -3.43 -6.72
C PRO A 43 -10.97 -4.88 -7.15
N ASP A 44 -11.84 -5.42 -7.99
CA ASP A 44 -11.77 -6.81 -8.44
C ASP A 44 -10.62 -7.02 -9.41
N SER A 45 -10.43 -6.14 -10.39
CA SER A 45 -9.32 -6.24 -11.35
C SER A 45 -7.96 -6.12 -10.66
N TYR A 46 -7.84 -5.20 -9.68
CA TYR A 46 -6.63 -5.05 -8.88
C TYR A 46 -6.38 -6.29 -8.02
N ARG A 47 -7.42 -6.79 -7.32
CA ARG A 47 -7.33 -8.03 -6.54
C ARG A 47 -6.84 -9.19 -7.39
N ASP A 48 -7.47 -9.44 -8.53
CA ASP A 48 -7.15 -10.58 -9.39
C ASP A 48 -5.73 -10.49 -9.95
N THR A 49 -5.28 -9.29 -10.30
CA THR A 49 -3.91 -9.02 -10.72
C THR A 49 -2.91 -9.33 -9.61
N ILE A 50 -3.18 -8.85 -8.39
CA ILE A 50 -2.33 -9.11 -7.21
C ILE A 50 -2.28 -10.61 -6.91
N LEU A 51 -3.42 -11.29 -6.91
CA LEU A 51 -3.49 -12.73 -6.64
C LEU A 51 -2.73 -13.56 -7.69
N LYS A 52 -2.69 -13.12 -8.94
CA LYS A 52 -1.88 -13.75 -10.00
C LYS A 52 -0.39 -13.67 -9.67
N ILE A 53 0.10 -12.50 -9.24
CA ILE A 53 1.51 -12.33 -8.85
C ILE A 53 1.83 -13.08 -7.56
N ILE A 54 0.95 -13.05 -6.55
CA ILE A 54 1.12 -13.83 -5.32
C ILE A 54 1.28 -15.32 -5.65
N LYS A 55 0.45 -15.87 -6.53
CA LYS A 55 0.53 -17.28 -6.96
C LYS A 55 1.86 -17.60 -7.66
N GLN A 56 2.38 -16.65 -8.43
CA GLN A 56 3.62 -16.80 -9.19
C GLN A 56 4.87 -16.72 -8.30
N THR A 57 4.85 -15.82 -7.31
CA THR A 57 6.02 -15.49 -6.48
C THR A 57 6.03 -16.16 -5.12
N ASN A 58 4.87 -16.63 -4.65
CA ASN A 58 4.66 -17.26 -3.34
C ASN A 58 5.36 -16.51 -2.19
N PRO A 59 5.03 -15.22 -1.96
CA PRO A 59 5.69 -14.40 -0.95
C PRO A 59 5.33 -14.84 0.47
N GLU A 60 6.25 -14.67 1.42
CA GLU A 60 5.98 -14.90 2.85
C GLU A 60 5.25 -13.69 3.48
N ILE A 61 5.57 -12.48 3.02
CA ILE A 61 5.00 -11.23 3.55
C ILE A 61 4.56 -10.36 2.36
N ILE A 62 3.36 -9.81 2.46
CA ILE A 62 2.76 -8.92 1.46
C ILE A 62 2.51 -7.57 2.11
N LEU A 63 3.20 -6.54 1.65
CA LEU A 63 3.13 -5.20 2.21
C LEU A 63 2.25 -4.29 1.34
N PHE A 64 1.34 -3.57 1.98
CA PHE A 64 0.55 -2.51 1.37
C PHE A 64 0.85 -1.17 2.05
N SER A 65 0.91 -0.10 1.28
CA SER A 65 0.90 1.24 1.86
C SER A 65 -0.46 1.56 2.48
N GLY A 66 -0.50 2.28 3.60
CA GLY A 66 -1.73 2.69 4.30
C GLY A 66 -2.51 3.80 3.60
N THR A 67 -2.39 3.94 2.29
CA THR A 67 -3.22 4.80 1.45
C THR A 67 -4.66 4.29 1.37
N SER A 68 -5.59 5.11 0.87
CA SER A 68 -6.99 4.69 0.66
C SER A 68 -7.08 3.41 -0.17
N LEU A 69 -6.26 3.29 -1.22
CA LEU A 69 -6.19 2.12 -2.10
C LEU A 69 -5.65 0.90 -1.35
N GLY A 70 -4.54 1.04 -0.60
CA GLY A 70 -3.97 -0.08 0.15
C GLY A 70 -4.86 -0.56 1.29
N LYS A 71 -5.60 0.35 1.94
CA LYS A 71 -6.59 0.01 2.99
C LYS A 71 -7.79 -0.76 2.44
N ASP A 72 -8.16 -0.54 1.18
CA ASP A 72 -9.22 -1.32 0.52
C ASP A 72 -8.70 -2.68 0.02
N LEU A 73 -7.51 -2.72 -0.60
CA LEU A 73 -6.98 -3.93 -1.21
C LEU A 73 -6.43 -4.95 -0.20
N ALA A 74 -5.72 -4.52 0.83
CA ALA A 74 -5.09 -5.43 1.78
C ALA A 74 -6.09 -6.42 2.42
N PRO A 75 -7.24 -5.99 2.98
CA PRO A 75 -8.22 -6.91 3.52
C PRO A 75 -8.89 -7.78 2.46
N ARG A 76 -9.08 -7.28 1.23
CA ARG A 76 -9.64 -8.08 0.13
C ARG A 76 -8.73 -9.24 -0.25
N ILE A 77 -7.41 -9.01 -0.29
CA ILE A 77 -6.41 -10.05 -0.57
C ILE A 77 -6.38 -11.06 0.57
N ALA A 78 -6.33 -10.59 1.81
CA ALA A 78 -6.28 -11.46 2.98
C ALA A 78 -7.52 -12.36 3.07
N ALA A 79 -8.72 -11.80 2.93
CA ALA A 79 -9.97 -12.54 2.99
C ALA A 79 -10.11 -13.57 1.86
N ASN A 80 -9.65 -13.25 0.64
CA ASN A 80 -9.75 -14.17 -0.50
C ASN A 80 -8.91 -15.44 -0.33
N LYS A 81 -7.82 -15.35 0.42
CA LYS A 81 -6.86 -16.44 0.62
C LYS A 81 -6.77 -16.93 2.06
N GLU A 82 -7.61 -16.42 2.95
CA GLU A 82 -7.59 -16.73 4.38
C GLU A 82 -6.21 -16.45 5.01
N TYR A 83 -5.52 -15.41 4.52
CA TYR A 83 -4.25 -14.98 5.05
C TYR A 83 -4.42 -14.17 6.33
N SER A 84 -3.49 -14.30 7.26
CA SER A 84 -3.41 -13.41 8.42
C SER A 84 -3.15 -11.98 7.97
N ILE A 85 -3.80 -11.01 8.63
CA ILE A 85 -3.63 -9.58 8.30
C ILE A 85 -3.40 -8.74 9.55
N ALA A 86 -2.48 -7.77 9.44
CA ALA A 86 -2.34 -6.66 10.38
C ALA A 86 -2.38 -5.33 9.64
N THR A 87 -3.20 -4.40 10.12
CA THR A 87 -3.43 -3.11 9.45
C THR A 87 -2.87 -1.94 10.24
N ASP A 88 -2.52 -0.85 9.53
CA ASP A 88 -2.00 0.40 10.09
C ASP A 88 -0.76 0.20 11.00
N CYS A 89 0.12 -0.74 10.61
CA CYS A 89 1.32 -1.06 11.38
C CYS A 89 2.33 0.09 11.36
N THR A 90 2.90 0.37 12.53
CA THR A 90 3.94 1.40 12.74
C THR A 90 5.32 0.81 13.03
N SER A 91 5.38 -0.51 13.26
CA SER A 91 6.64 -1.24 13.48
C SER A 91 6.47 -2.69 13.05
N ILE A 92 7.52 -3.24 12.47
CA ILE A 92 7.61 -4.64 12.03
C ILE A 92 8.97 -5.18 12.48
N SER A 93 8.97 -6.36 13.08
CA SER A 93 10.18 -7.07 13.48
C SER A 93 10.02 -8.56 13.20
N VAL A 94 10.98 -9.15 12.52
CA VAL A 94 11.00 -10.59 12.22
C VAL A 94 11.88 -11.27 13.28
N LYS A 95 11.32 -12.27 13.96
CA LYS A 95 12.04 -13.07 14.97
C LYS A 95 11.84 -14.55 14.63
N SER A 96 12.85 -15.17 14.04
CA SER A 96 12.79 -16.57 13.60
C SER A 96 11.62 -16.81 12.63
N GLU A 97 10.58 -17.52 13.05
CA GLU A 97 9.38 -17.84 12.26
C GLU A 97 8.16 -16.98 12.66
N GLU A 98 8.38 -15.93 13.44
CA GLU A 98 7.32 -15.05 13.92
C GLU A 98 7.54 -13.62 13.44
N LEU A 99 6.45 -12.96 13.10
CA LEU A 99 6.40 -11.55 12.76
C LEU A 99 5.71 -10.78 13.89
N GLU A 100 6.49 -9.96 14.59
CA GLU A 100 5.95 -9.03 15.57
C GLU A 100 5.63 -7.70 14.88
N VAL A 101 4.40 -7.24 14.99
CA VAL A 101 3.96 -5.94 14.48
C VAL A 101 3.35 -5.10 15.58
N LYS A 102 3.55 -3.78 15.52
CA LYS A 102 2.91 -2.82 16.43
C LYS A 102 2.00 -1.91 15.64
N ARG A 103 0.82 -1.65 16.18
CA ARG A 103 -0.17 -0.77 15.56
C ARG A 103 -0.93 0.06 16.60
N PRO A 104 -1.29 1.31 16.31
CA PRO A 104 -2.14 2.11 17.15
C PRO A 104 -3.61 1.67 17.03
N ILE A 105 -4.29 1.55 18.16
CA ILE A 105 -5.74 1.30 18.24
C ILE A 105 -6.39 2.38 19.10
N TYR A 106 -7.72 2.45 19.09
CA TYR A 106 -8.49 3.49 19.80
C TYR A 106 -8.01 4.91 19.50
N ALA A 107 -7.93 5.25 18.21
CA ALA A 107 -7.43 6.55 17.73
C ALA A 107 -6.01 6.89 18.25
N GLY A 108 -5.16 5.90 18.39
CA GLY A 108 -3.76 6.06 18.80
C GLY A 108 -3.51 6.12 20.32
N LYS A 109 -4.55 5.90 21.14
CA LYS A 109 -4.41 5.92 22.61
C LYS A 109 -3.69 4.69 23.16
N ILE A 110 -3.73 3.58 22.43
CA ILE A 110 -3.10 2.30 22.82
C ILE A 110 -2.26 1.81 21.66
N ILE A 111 -1.10 1.24 21.95
CA ILE A 111 -0.29 0.50 20.97
C ILE A 111 -0.48 -0.99 21.26
N GLU A 112 -1.03 -1.67 20.28
CA GLU A 112 -1.18 -3.11 20.28
C GLU A 112 0.07 -3.77 19.67
N THR A 113 0.58 -4.82 20.30
CA THR A 113 1.60 -5.70 19.71
C THR A 113 0.94 -7.02 19.32
N VAL A 114 1.06 -7.38 18.06
CA VAL A 114 0.51 -8.62 17.50
C VAL A 114 1.66 -9.49 17.02
N ILE A 115 1.62 -10.78 17.36
CA ILE A 115 2.58 -11.79 16.90
C ILE A 115 1.86 -12.69 15.91
N LEU A 116 2.39 -12.77 14.69
CA LEU A 116 1.88 -13.57 13.59
C LEU A 116 2.89 -14.68 13.25
N LYS A 117 2.42 -15.92 13.14
CA LYS A 117 3.27 -17.04 12.68
C LYS A 117 3.35 -17.06 11.17
N ILE A 118 4.57 -17.20 10.62
CA ILE A 118 4.83 -17.22 9.17
C ILE A 118 4.59 -18.65 8.63
N ASN A 119 3.36 -19.13 8.75
CA ASN A 119 2.95 -20.45 8.19
C ASN A 119 2.33 -20.32 6.80
N ASN A 120 1.75 -19.15 6.51
CA ASN A 120 1.14 -18.75 5.25
C ASN A 120 1.56 -17.31 4.97
N PRO A 121 1.36 -16.79 3.75
CA PRO A 121 1.57 -15.37 3.50
C PRO A 121 0.83 -14.50 4.50
N ILE A 122 1.53 -13.49 5.01
CA ILE A 122 0.98 -12.50 5.95
C ILE A 122 0.78 -11.19 5.19
N VAL A 123 -0.40 -10.62 5.29
CA VAL A 123 -0.72 -9.31 4.71
C VAL A 123 -0.55 -8.21 5.75
N ILE A 124 0.20 -7.16 5.42
CA ILE A 124 0.44 -6.04 6.33
C ILE A 124 0.16 -4.73 5.60
N SER A 125 -0.61 -3.87 6.22
CA SER A 125 -0.78 -2.49 5.79
C SER A 125 0.08 -1.58 6.68
N LEU A 126 0.97 -0.80 6.05
CA LEU A 126 1.91 0.10 6.72
C LEU A 126 1.27 1.47 6.92
N LYS A 127 1.30 1.99 8.12
CA LYS A 127 0.84 3.36 8.37
C LYS A 127 1.74 4.35 7.63
N ILE A 128 1.14 5.32 6.94
CA ILE A 128 1.86 6.36 6.20
C ILE A 128 2.74 7.15 7.17
N ASN A 129 3.94 7.53 6.73
CA ASN A 129 4.92 8.32 7.49
C ASN A 129 5.39 7.70 8.82
N SER A 130 5.32 6.36 8.96
CA SER A 130 5.77 5.67 10.18
C SER A 130 7.07 4.90 10.01
N PHE A 131 7.62 4.85 8.82
CA PHE A 131 8.86 4.14 8.52
C PHE A 131 9.85 5.06 7.83
N ASP A 132 11.10 5.00 8.26
CA ASP A 132 12.18 5.72 7.61
C ASP A 132 12.50 5.12 6.24
N ILE A 133 12.80 5.98 5.28
CA ILE A 133 13.20 5.57 3.94
C ILE A 133 14.72 5.52 3.90
N ASN A 134 15.27 4.32 3.86
CA ASN A 134 16.71 4.10 3.80
C ASN A 134 17.10 3.59 2.42
N LYS A 135 18.00 4.31 1.75
CA LYS A 135 18.61 3.85 0.51
C LYS A 135 19.52 2.66 0.80
N GLN A 136 19.41 1.63 -0.04
CA GLN A 136 20.30 0.48 -0.01
C GLN A 136 21.27 0.52 -1.19
N SER A 137 22.06 -0.53 -1.37
CA SER A 137 22.89 -0.67 -2.56
C SER A 137 22.03 -0.66 -3.81
N GLN A 138 22.50 0.05 -4.84
CA GLN A 138 21.81 0.13 -6.12
C GLN A 138 21.71 -1.27 -6.76
N ASN A 139 20.49 -1.73 -7.02
CA ASN A 139 20.21 -2.99 -7.69
C ASN A 139 19.52 -2.73 -9.02
N GLU A 140 19.88 -3.50 -10.04
CA GLU A 140 19.12 -3.55 -11.30
C GLU A 140 18.02 -4.61 -11.14
N PRO A 141 16.75 -4.20 -10.94
CA PRO A 141 15.67 -5.14 -10.78
C PRO A 141 15.34 -5.83 -12.09
N ASN A 142 14.98 -7.11 -12.01
CA ASN A 142 14.40 -7.81 -13.15
C ASN A 142 12.97 -7.28 -13.39
N ILE A 143 12.75 -6.60 -14.51
CA ILE A 143 11.46 -5.98 -14.83
C ILE A 143 10.60 -6.92 -15.66
N THR A 144 9.46 -7.31 -15.14
CA THR A 144 8.46 -8.13 -15.82
C THR A 144 7.19 -7.33 -16.08
N LYS A 145 6.82 -7.18 -17.35
CA LYS A 145 5.54 -6.57 -17.73
C LYS A 145 4.45 -7.63 -17.72
N VAL A 146 3.34 -7.31 -17.06
CA VAL A 146 2.18 -8.19 -16.93
C VAL A 146 0.96 -7.46 -17.45
N GLU A 147 0.43 -7.94 -18.56
CA GLU A 147 -0.83 -7.45 -19.09
C GLU A 147 -1.97 -8.30 -18.52
N ASN A 148 -2.95 -7.66 -17.94
CA ASN A 148 -4.19 -8.30 -17.54
C ASN A 148 -5.29 -7.82 -18.48
N GLU A 149 -5.81 -8.73 -19.25
CA GLU A 149 -7.08 -8.51 -19.95
C GLU A 149 -8.17 -8.42 -18.88
N ILE A 150 -8.93 -7.33 -18.91
CA ILE A 150 -10.17 -7.24 -18.14
C ILE A 150 -11.06 -8.35 -18.68
N LYS A 151 -11.26 -9.41 -17.93
CA LYS A 151 -12.28 -10.39 -18.27
C LYS A 151 -13.61 -9.69 -18.14
N GLU A 152 -14.25 -9.38 -19.27
CA GLU A 152 -15.59 -8.80 -19.34
C GLU A 152 -16.69 -9.67 -18.70
N ASN A 153 -16.31 -10.83 -18.16
CA ASN A 153 -17.21 -11.78 -17.52
C ASN A 153 -17.68 -11.39 -16.10
N HIS A 154 -17.34 -10.20 -15.61
CA HIS A 154 -17.99 -9.68 -14.42
C HIS A 154 -19.39 -9.21 -14.81
N THR A 155 -20.37 -10.09 -14.56
CA THR A 155 -21.81 -9.82 -14.59
C THR A 155 -22.13 -8.36 -14.25
N ASN A 156 -23.23 -7.82 -14.78
CA ASN A 156 -23.78 -6.45 -14.72
C ASN A 156 -23.79 -5.72 -13.36
N GLN A 157 -22.93 -6.08 -12.41
CA GLN A 157 -22.83 -5.54 -11.05
C GLN A 157 -21.51 -4.80 -10.75
N VAL A 158 -20.63 -4.64 -11.75
CA VAL A 158 -19.37 -3.90 -11.53
C VAL A 158 -19.67 -2.40 -11.57
N PRO A 159 -19.27 -1.65 -10.52
CA PRO A 159 -19.40 -0.20 -10.54
C PRO A 159 -18.64 0.40 -11.73
N ILE A 160 -19.31 1.23 -12.51
CA ILE A 160 -18.69 1.96 -13.62
C ILE A 160 -18.35 3.35 -13.11
N LEU A 161 -17.07 3.72 -13.17
CA LEU A 161 -16.66 5.08 -12.89
C LEU A 161 -17.26 6.00 -13.95
N LYS A 162 -18.07 6.97 -13.53
CA LYS A 162 -18.67 7.97 -14.42
C LYS A 162 -17.78 9.18 -14.57
N GLU A 163 -17.23 9.67 -13.47
CA GLU A 163 -16.49 10.93 -13.43
C GLU A 163 -15.55 10.97 -12.21
N ILE A 164 -14.39 11.63 -12.38
CA ILE A 164 -13.50 12.01 -11.28
C ILE A 164 -13.55 13.53 -11.18
N ILE A 165 -14.09 14.03 -10.06
CA ILE A 165 -14.16 15.46 -9.80
C ILE A 165 -12.93 15.85 -8.99
N PHE A 166 -12.07 16.67 -9.57
CA PHE A 166 -10.93 17.25 -8.88
C PHE A 166 -11.33 18.58 -8.24
N PRO A 167 -10.84 18.90 -7.01
CA PRO A 167 -11.07 20.21 -6.42
C PRO A 167 -10.43 21.30 -7.29
N GLU A 168 -11.14 22.41 -7.49
CA GLU A 168 -10.65 23.55 -8.30
C GLU A 168 -9.35 24.16 -7.77
N LYS A 169 -9.14 24.11 -6.45
CA LYS A 169 -7.88 24.53 -5.80
C LYS A 169 -7.05 23.32 -5.44
N LYS A 170 -5.80 23.27 -5.94
CA LYS A 170 -4.77 22.34 -5.48
C LYS A 170 -4.33 22.73 -4.06
N THR A 171 -5.11 22.36 -3.06
CA THR A 171 -4.68 22.45 -1.67
C THR A 171 -3.99 21.13 -1.31
N LEU A 172 -2.89 21.23 -0.56
CA LEU A 172 -2.21 20.04 -0.03
C LEU A 172 -3.19 19.33 0.93
N ASP A 173 -3.37 18.03 0.74
CA ASP A 173 -4.18 17.23 1.65
C ASP A 173 -3.49 17.15 3.02
N VAL A 174 -4.29 17.17 4.09
CA VAL A 174 -3.77 17.10 5.47
C VAL A 174 -2.95 15.83 5.69
N SER A 175 -3.32 14.73 5.04
CA SER A 175 -2.58 13.47 5.13
C SER A 175 -1.20 13.50 4.47
N GLU A 176 -0.96 14.44 3.56
CA GLU A 176 0.29 14.62 2.82
C GLU A 176 1.17 15.73 3.39
N ALA A 177 0.64 16.53 4.32
CA ALA A 177 1.35 17.64 4.92
C ALA A 177 2.45 17.17 5.88
N SER A 178 3.68 17.70 5.71
CA SER A 178 4.80 17.42 6.61
C SER A 178 4.63 18.10 7.98
N ILE A 179 3.97 19.26 8.01
CA ILE A 179 3.70 20.04 9.21
C ILE A 179 2.23 20.44 9.19
N ILE A 180 1.52 20.14 10.26
CA ILE A 180 0.11 20.46 10.42
C ILE A 180 -0.05 21.40 11.61
N VAL A 181 -0.60 22.59 11.37
CA VAL A 181 -1.01 23.53 12.42
C VAL A 181 -2.53 23.52 12.45
N SER A 182 -3.11 23.15 13.58
CA SER A 182 -4.56 23.04 13.71
C SER A 182 -5.08 23.71 14.98
N GLY A 183 -6.28 24.27 14.91
CA GLY A 183 -6.99 24.84 16.05
C GLY A 183 -8.35 24.16 16.26
N GLY A 184 -8.69 23.89 17.51
CA GLY A 184 -9.98 23.32 17.88
C GLY A 184 -11.08 24.40 18.05
N ARG A 185 -12.28 23.97 18.42
CA ARG A 185 -13.45 24.85 18.66
C ARG A 185 -13.17 25.96 19.67
N GLY A 186 -12.20 25.80 20.57
CA GLY A 186 -11.80 26.83 21.54
C GLY A 186 -11.22 28.09 20.90
N MET A 187 -10.72 28.01 19.65
CA MET A 187 -10.22 29.17 18.88
C MET A 187 -11.34 30.11 18.45
N LYS A 188 -12.58 29.67 18.39
CA LYS A 188 -13.80 30.40 18.03
C LYS A 188 -13.81 30.99 16.62
N ASP A 189 -12.80 31.80 16.25
CA ASP A 189 -12.70 32.54 14.99
C ASP A 189 -11.34 32.31 14.33
N PRO A 190 -11.23 32.16 12.98
CA PRO A 190 -9.96 32.07 12.26
C PRO A 190 -8.98 33.20 12.59
N LYS A 191 -9.44 34.38 12.93
CA LYS A 191 -8.60 35.53 13.34
C LYS A 191 -7.74 35.23 14.58
N ASN A 192 -8.17 34.30 15.41
CA ASN A 192 -7.46 33.94 16.64
C ASN A 192 -6.27 33.02 16.39
N PHE A 193 -6.07 32.53 15.13
CA PHE A 193 -4.87 31.76 14.76
C PHE A 193 -3.57 32.59 14.82
N ASN A 194 -3.63 33.90 14.96
CA ASN A 194 -2.46 34.74 15.21
C ASN A 194 -1.76 34.47 16.56
N ILE A 195 -2.32 33.58 17.38
CA ILE A 195 -1.75 33.17 18.67
C ILE A 195 -0.81 31.97 18.54
N ILE A 196 -0.87 31.29 17.41
CA ILE A 196 -0.03 30.12 17.06
C ILE A 196 1.00 30.56 16.03
#